data_d348bcb6f352b643eb0878d13b9b7876
#
_entry.id   d348bcb6f352b643eb0878d13b9b7876
#
_cell.length_a   1.000
_cell.length_b   1.000
_cell.length_c   1.000
_cell.angle_alpha   90.00
_cell.angle_beta   90.00
_cell.angle_gamma   90.00
#
_symmetry.space_group_name_H-M   'P 1'
#
loop_
_entity.id
_entity.type
_entity.pdbx_description
1 polymer ?
#
loop_
_entity_poly.entity_id
_entity_poly.type
_entity_poly.pdbx_seq_one_letter_code
_entity_poly.pdbx_strand_id
1 'polypeptide(L)'
;EDFCEFGMGMAMGNKKMRERIVVLLNGAMADDHVSAEFKEAAQEWLNNMNDADASKVAAAKLKPLIEAGAAKGCPVCAELKTLDHYLVKRSQWIIGGDGASYDIGYGGLDHVIASGEDVNILVLDTEVYSNTGGQSSKSTPLGAIAQFAAKGKRIRKKDLGLMATTYGYVYVAQIAMGADNAQTLKAIREAEAYPGPSLIIAYSPCINHGLKIK
;
A
#
# COMPACT_ATOMS: atom_id res chain seq x y z
N GLU A 1 0.67 12.27 -10.47
CA GLU A 1 1.89 12.76 -9.80
C GLU A 1 1.79 12.67 -8.28
N ASP A 2 0.64 12.95 -7.70
CA ASP A 2 0.29 12.82 -6.26
C ASP A 2 -0.24 11.42 -5.92
N PHE A 3 0.30 10.42 -6.58
CA PHE A 3 -0.15 9.03 -6.42
C PHE A 3 0.12 8.49 -5.01
N CYS A 4 1.23 8.87 -4.40
CA CYS A 4 1.59 8.43 -3.05
C CYS A 4 0.67 9.05 -2.00
N GLU A 5 0.41 10.35 -2.08
CA GLU A 5 -0.48 11.07 -1.17
C GLU A 5 -1.92 10.57 -1.29
N PHE A 6 -2.41 10.31 -2.50
CA PHE A 6 -3.73 9.73 -2.70
C PHE A 6 -3.81 8.33 -2.09
N GLY A 7 -2.83 7.46 -2.37
CA GLY A 7 -2.77 6.11 -1.81
C GLY A 7 -2.67 6.10 -0.29
N MET A 8 -1.89 7.01 0.29
CA MET A 8 -1.82 7.22 1.74
C MET A 8 -3.17 7.67 2.30
N GLY A 9 -3.85 8.62 1.64
CA GLY A 9 -5.18 9.05 2.04
C GLY A 9 -6.19 7.91 2.08
N MET A 10 -6.15 7.01 1.09
CA MET A 10 -6.98 5.79 1.06
C MET A 10 -6.64 4.83 2.22
N ALA A 11 -5.36 4.65 2.54
CA ALA A 11 -4.92 3.82 3.67
C ALA A 11 -5.40 4.42 5.00
N MET A 12 -5.21 5.71 5.20
CA MET A 12 -5.67 6.43 6.40
C MET A 12 -7.19 6.39 6.55
N GLY A 13 -7.93 6.56 5.47
CA GLY A 13 -9.39 6.44 5.46
C GLY A 13 -9.84 5.04 5.91
N ASN A 14 -9.23 3.99 5.35
CA ASN A 14 -9.49 2.61 5.77
C ASN A 14 -9.18 2.40 7.27
N LYS A 15 -8.02 2.86 7.74
CA LYS A 15 -7.61 2.79 9.14
C LYS A 15 -8.64 3.47 10.06
N LYS A 16 -9.09 4.68 9.71
CA LYS A 16 -10.09 5.42 10.50
C LYS A 16 -11.45 4.73 10.57
N MET A 17 -11.92 4.12 9.47
CA MET A 17 -13.15 3.34 9.49
C MET A 17 -13.02 2.09 10.37
N ARG A 18 -11.88 1.42 10.37
CA ARG A 18 -11.61 0.29 11.25
C ARG A 18 -11.50 0.71 12.72
N GLU A 19 -10.85 1.83 13.02
CA GLU A 19 -10.83 2.41 14.38
C GLU A 19 -12.26 2.73 14.86
N ARG A 20 -13.14 3.22 13.98
CA ARG A 20 -14.56 3.43 14.32
C ARG A 20 -15.29 2.14 14.65
N ILE A 21 -15.04 1.07 13.90
CA ILE A 21 -15.57 -0.27 14.21
C ILE A 21 -15.12 -0.72 15.61
N VAL A 22 -13.84 -0.56 15.95
CA VAL A 22 -13.30 -0.90 17.28
C VAL A 22 -14.06 -0.16 18.39
N VAL A 23 -14.31 1.14 18.21
CA VAL A 23 -15.06 1.94 19.19
C VAL A 23 -16.49 1.42 19.35
N LEU A 24 -17.16 1.14 18.25
CA LEU A 24 -18.54 0.62 18.25
C LEU A 24 -18.65 -0.75 18.91
N LEU A 25 -17.73 -1.66 18.60
CA LEU A 25 -17.72 -3.01 19.18
C LEU A 25 -17.41 -2.97 20.67
N ASN A 26 -16.42 -2.18 21.11
CA ASN A 26 -16.12 -2.02 22.52
C ASN A 26 -17.31 -1.44 23.29
N GLY A 27 -17.99 -0.44 22.73
CA GLY A 27 -19.21 0.11 23.32
C GLY A 27 -20.33 -0.93 23.42
N ALA A 28 -20.55 -1.73 22.37
CA ALA A 28 -21.55 -2.80 22.40
C ALA A 28 -21.22 -3.91 23.40
N MET A 29 -19.95 -4.27 23.54
CA MET A 29 -19.53 -5.31 24.51
C MET A 29 -19.71 -4.88 25.98
N ALA A 30 -19.67 -3.58 26.24
CA ALA A 30 -19.92 -3.02 27.58
C ALA A 30 -21.40 -3.00 27.97
N ASP A 31 -22.32 -3.21 27.03
CA ASP A 31 -23.77 -3.24 27.29
C ASP A 31 -24.21 -4.64 27.70
N ASP A 32 -24.85 -4.76 28.87
CA ASP A 32 -25.33 -6.03 29.43
C ASP A 32 -26.50 -6.64 28.64
N HIS A 33 -27.19 -5.85 27.81
CA HIS A 33 -28.27 -6.32 26.97
C HIS A 33 -27.83 -6.98 25.65
N VAL A 34 -26.54 -6.88 25.31
CA VAL A 34 -25.97 -7.51 24.14
C VAL A 34 -25.69 -8.99 24.40
N SER A 35 -26.09 -9.84 23.45
CA SER A 35 -25.94 -11.30 23.57
C SER A 35 -24.46 -11.72 23.74
N ALA A 36 -24.24 -12.81 24.49
CA ALA A 36 -22.92 -13.40 24.67
C ALA A 36 -22.29 -13.78 23.30
N GLU A 37 -23.08 -14.33 22.39
CA GLU A 37 -22.65 -14.70 21.04
C GLU A 37 -22.08 -13.50 20.26
N PHE A 38 -22.73 -12.33 20.34
CA PHE A 38 -22.21 -11.11 19.71
C PHE A 38 -20.90 -10.66 20.37
N LYS A 39 -20.83 -10.69 21.71
CA LYS A 39 -19.62 -10.28 22.45
C LYS A 39 -18.44 -11.19 22.10
N GLU A 40 -18.66 -12.51 22.00
CA GLU A 40 -17.62 -13.46 21.59
C GLU A 40 -17.13 -13.22 20.15
N ALA A 41 -18.04 -13.03 19.20
CA ALA A 41 -17.70 -12.76 17.81
C ALA A 41 -16.99 -11.40 17.66
N ALA A 42 -17.40 -10.39 18.40
CA ALA A 42 -16.74 -9.07 18.44
C ALA A 42 -15.31 -9.16 18.99
N GLN A 43 -15.15 -9.90 20.10
CA GLN A 43 -13.82 -10.11 20.70
C GLN A 43 -12.92 -10.93 19.78
N GLU A 44 -13.43 -11.95 19.11
CA GLU A 44 -12.68 -12.72 18.13
C GLU A 44 -12.20 -11.82 16.99
N TRP A 45 -13.08 -10.92 16.50
CA TRP A 45 -12.68 -9.98 15.46
C TRP A 45 -11.61 -9.00 15.94
N LEU A 46 -11.76 -8.42 17.12
CA LEU A 46 -10.78 -7.49 17.70
C LEU A 46 -9.39 -8.14 17.85
N ASN A 47 -9.35 -9.40 18.25
CA ASN A 47 -8.08 -10.13 18.40
C ASN A 47 -7.40 -10.44 17.05
N ASN A 48 -8.17 -10.53 15.97
CA ASN A 48 -7.69 -10.99 14.66
C ASN A 48 -7.75 -9.91 13.58
N MET A 49 -8.18 -8.70 13.91
CA MET A 49 -8.45 -7.64 12.93
C MET A 49 -7.24 -7.27 12.05
N ASN A 50 -6.03 -7.45 12.52
CA ASN A 50 -4.80 -7.08 11.82
C ASN A 50 -4.20 -8.19 10.96
N ASP A 51 -4.79 -9.38 10.93
CA ASP A 51 -4.43 -10.46 10.04
C ASP A 51 -5.49 -10.59 8.92
N ALA A 52 -5.05 -10.77 7.67
CA ALA A 52 -5.96 -10.77 6.52
C ALA A 52 -6.90 -11.98 6.52
N ASP A 53 -6.38 -13.18 6.73
CA ASP A 53 -7.15 -14.42 6.70
C ASP A 53 -8.00 -14.59 7.97
N ALA A 54 -7.40 -14.34 9.14
CA ALA A 54 -8.11 -14.42 10.41
C ALA A 54 -9.22 -13.37 10.53
N SER A 55 -9.00 -12.12 10.06
CA SER A 55 -10.05 -11.10 10.04
C SER A 55 -11.21 -11.48 9.11
N LYS A 56 -10.94 -12.17 8.00
CA LYS A 56 -11.97 -12.67 7.08
C LYS A 56 -12.86 -13.72 7.74
N VAL A 57 -12.25 -14.65 8.48
CA VAL A 57 -12.99 -15.67 9.23
C VAL A 57 -13.83 -15.05 10.34
N ALA A 58 -13.24 -14.15 11.14
CA ALA A 58 -13.95 -13.45 12.21
C ALA A 58 -15.07 -12.56 11.67
N ALA A 59 -14.85 -11.86 10.56
CA ALA A 59 -15.88 -11.05 9.90
C ALA A 59 -17.07 -11.90 9.43
N ALA A 60 -16.82 -13.11 8.92
CA ALA A 60 -17.90 -14.02 8.48
C ALA A 60 -18.82 -14.43 9.63
N LYS A 61 -18.31 -14.54 10.85
CA LYS A 61 -19.10 -14.81 12.07
C LYS A 61 -19.85 -13.56 12.56
N LEU A 62 -19.19 -12.41 12.53
CA LEU A 62 -19.73 -11.17 13.10
C LEU A 62 -20.82 -10.53 12.22
N LYS A 63 -20.68 -10.57 10.88
CA LYS A 63 -21.63 -9.94 9.94
C LYS A 63 -23.09 -10.37 10.13
N PRO A 64 -23.44 -11.66 10.23
CA PRO A 64 -24.83 -12.07 10.43
C PRO A 64 -25.43 -11.53 11.73
N LEU A 65 -24.63 -11.41 12.78
CA LEU A 65 -25.06 -10.88 14.07
C LEU A 65 -25.30 -9.35 14.01
N ILE A 66 -24.46 -8.63 13.29
CA ILE A 66 -24.65 -7.20 12.99
C ILE A 66 -25.95 -7.00 12.20
N GLU A 67 -26.19 -7.80 11.16
CA GLU A 67 -27.41 -7.72 10.35
C GLU A 67 -28.66 -8.01 11.17
N ALA A 68 -28.62 -9.04 12.00
CA ALA A 68 -29.75 -9.40 12.88
C ALA A 68 -30.02 -8.29 13.92
N GLY A 69 -29.00 -7.68 14.48
CA GLY A 69 -29.10 -6.53 15.40
C GLY A 69 -29.69 -5.30 14.73
N ALA A 70 -29.20 -4.96 13.54
CA ALA A 70 -29.72 -3.84 12.76
C ALA A 70 -31.19 -4.03 12.37
N ALA A 71 -31.62 -5.24 12.02
CA ALA A 71 -33.02 -5.57 11.71
C ALA A 71 -33.93 -5.40 12.93
N LYS A 72 -33.40 -5.54 14.15
CA LYS A 72 -34.12 -5.29 15.41
C LYS A 72 -34.11 -3.82 15.87
N GLY A 73 -33.54 -2.92 15.06
CA GLY A 73 -33.50 -1.49 15.36
C GLY A 73 -32.32 -1.04 16.25
N CYS A 74 -31.28 -1.87 16.43
CA CYS A 74 -30.09 -1.49 17.16
C CYS A 74 -29.30 -0.43 16.38
N PRO A 75 -29.13 0.80 16.89
CA PRO A 75 -28.45 1.88 16.16
C PRO A 75 -26.95 1.59 15.93
N VAL A 76 -26.30 0.95 16.90
CA VAL A 76 -24.89 0.54 16.78
C VAL A 76 -24.71 -0.50 15.68
N CYS A 77 -25.60 -1.49 15.61
CA CYS A 77 -25.57 -2.49 14.56
C CYS A 77 -25.91 -1.89 13.18
N ALA A 78 -26.79 -0.90 13.13
CA ALA A 78 -27.08 -0.19 11.88
C ALA A 78 -25.83 0.57 11.36
N GLU A 79 -25.08 1.23 12.22
CA GLU A 79 -23.83 1.88 11.85
C GLU A 79 -22.77 0.84 11.45
N LEU A 80 -22.57 -0.23 12.25
CA LEU A 80 -21.63 -1.31 11.92
C LEU A 80 -21.92 -1.93 10.56
N LYS A 81 -23.20 -2.08 10.18
CA LYS A 81 -23.61 -2.59 8.88
C LYS A 81 -23.14 -1.70 7.72
N THR A 82 -23.11 -0.39 7.90
CA THR A 82 -22.57 0.52 6.88
C THR A 82 -21.05 0.41 6.72
N LEU A 83 -20.36 -0.08 7.75
CA LEU A 83 -18.91 -0.25 7.82
C LEU A 83 -18.46 -1.70 7.56
N ASP A 84 -19.35 -2.60 7.20
CA ASP A 84 -19.11 -4.05 7.15
C ASP A 84 -18.00 -4.46 6.18
N HIS A 85 -17.80 -3.67 5.11
CA HIS A 85 -16.77 -3.89 4.11
C HIS A 85 -15.34 -3.54 4.60
N TYR A 86 -15.20 -2.90 5.78
CA TYR A 86 -13.93 -2.66 6.45
C TYR A 86 -13.56 -3.73 7.48
N LEU A 87 -14.44 -4.72 7.75
CA LEU A 87 -14.14 -5.79 8.69
C LEU A 87 -12.97 -6.68 8.28
N VAL A 88 -12.76 -6.89 6.99
CA VAL A 88 -11.62 -7.66 6.49
C VAL A 88 -10.42 -6.74 6.30
N LYS A 89 -9.24 -7.14 6.82
CA LYS A 89 -7.99 -6.40 6.59
C LYS A 89 -7.71 -6.34 5.09
N ARG A 90 -7.37 -5.16 4.60
CA ARG A 90 -6.93 -4.92 3.22
C ARG A 90 -5.49 -4.48 3.22
N SER A 91 -4.73 -4.90 2.24
CA SER A 91 -3.44 -4.30 1.98
C SER A 91 -3.60 -3.10 1.03
N GLN A 92 -2.74 -2.11 1.20
CA GLN A 92 -2.72 -0.90 0.38
C GLN A 92 -1.46 -0.91 -0.48
N TRP A 93 -1.65 -1.02 -1.78
CA TRP A 93 -0.59 -0.92 -2.76
C TRP A 93 -0.69 0.38 -3.54
N ILE A 94 0.43 1.09 -3.63
CA ILE A 94 0.61 2.33 -4.38
C ILE A 94 1.57 2.02 -5.51
N ILE A 95 1.14 2.22 -6.76
CA ILE A 95 1.93 1.85 -7.94
C ILE A 95 2.22 3.10 -8.76
N GLY A 96 3.49 3.38 -9.02
CA GLY A 96 3.91 4.56 -9.79
C GLY A 96 5.13 4.32 -10.64
N GLY A 97 5.32 5.16 -11.64
CA GLY A 97 6.47 5.16 -12.54
C GLY A 97 7.53 6.19 -12.18
N ASP A 98 8.41 6.48 -13.13
CA ASP A 98 9.58 7.35 -12.96
C ASP A 98 9.25 8.75 -12.45
N GLY A 99 8.29 9.43 -13.10
CA GLY A 99 7.94 10.80 -12.74
C GLY A 99 7.41 10.93 -11.32
N ALA A 100 6.52 10.00 -10.96
CA ALA A 100 5.91 9.96 -9.64
C ALA A 100 6.88 9.57 -8.52
N SER A 101 7.95 8.81 -8.83
CA SER A 101 8.85 8.26 -7.81
C SER A 101 10.21 8.92 -7.77
N TYR A 102 10.77 9.30 -8.92
CA TYR A 102 12.13 9.84 -9.00
C TYR A 102 12.18 11.36 -9.17
N ASP A 103 11.14 11.95 -9.74
CA ASP A 103 11.14 13.35 -10.17
C ASP A 103 10.09 14.18 -9.43
N ILE A 104 9.02 14.60 -10.10
CA ILE A 104 8.04 15.55 -9.58
C ILE A 104 7.25 15.03 -8.38
N GLY A 105 6.93 13.74 -8.36
CA GLY A 105 6.21 13.11 -7.25
C GLY A 105 7.10 12.60 -6.10
N TYR A 106 8.43 12.80 -6.17
CA TYR A 106 9.33 12.30 -5.13
C TYR A 106 9.03 12.87 -3.73
N GLY A 107 8.63 14.13 -3.63
CA GLY A 107 8.29 14.72 -2.34
C GLY A 107 7.13 14.03 -1.65
N GLY A 108 6.11 13.60 -2.39
CA GLY A 108 5.00 12.81 -1.87
C GLY A 108 5.42 11.39 -1.47
N LEU A 109 6.25 10.74 -2.30
CA LEU A 109 6.82 9.44 -1.95
C LEU A 109 7.64 9.50 -0.64
N ASP A 110 8.51 10.50 -0.52
CA ASP A 110 9.32 10.72 0.67
C ASP A 110 8.45 10.93 1.91
N HIS A 111 7.41 11.77 1.81
CA HIS A 111 6.46 12.01 2.89
C HIS A 111 5.71 10.74 3.32
N VAL A 112 5.26 9.93 2.38
CA VAL A 112 4.55 8.68 2.67
C VAL A 112 5.47 7.68 3.37
N ILE A 113 6.70 7.51 2.90
CA ILE A 113 7.72 6.68 3.56
C ILE A 113 7.98 7.19 4.99
N ALA A 114 8.14 8.51 5.15
CA ALA A 114 8.39 9.15 6.45
C ALA A 114 7.24 8.99 7.45
N SER A 115 6.02 8.73 6.99
CA SER A 115 4.85 8.58 7.85
C SER A 115 4.88 7.33 8.73
N GLY A 116 5.61 6.29 8.34
CA GLY A 116 5.63 5.01 9.03
C GLY A 116 4.35 4.17 8.88
N GLU A 117 3.40 4.60 8.04
CA GLU A 117 2.14 3.87 7.83
C GLU A 117 2.37 2.56 7.05
N ASP A 118 1.55 1.54 7.33
CA ASP A 118 1.57 0.23 6.68
C ASP A 118 1.03 0.33 5.25
N VAL A 119 1.92 0.69 4.32
CA VAL A 119 1.63 0.82 2.89
C VAL A 119 2.73 0.21 2.05
N ASN A 120 2.36 -0.44 0.97
CA ASN A 120 3.29 -1.03 0.00
C ASN A 120 3.39 -0.12 -1.22
N ILE A 121 4.60 0.30 -1.58
CA ILE A 121 4.87 1.15 -2.73
C ILE A 121 5.65 0.34 -3.77
N LEU A 122 5.07 0.17 -4.95
CA LEU A 122 5.69 -0.47 -6.10
C LEU A 122 6.08 0.59 -7.13
N VAL A 123 7.37 0.79 -7.31
CA VAL A 123 7.92 1.68 -8.33
C VAL A 123 8.23 0.88 -9.58
N LEU A 124 7.56 1.20 -10.68
CA LEU A 124 7.90 0.69 -11.99
C LEU A 124 9.03 1.55 -12.57
N ASP A 125 10.25 1.10 -12.38
CA ASP A 125 11.46 1.77 -12.85
C ASP A 125 11.65 1.51 -14.35
N THR A 126 11.05 2.36 -15.16
CA THR A 126 11.09 2.27 -16.62
C THR A 126 12.27 3.00 -17.24
N GLU A 127 13.09 3.67 -16.43
CA GLU A 127 14.30 4.41 -16.80
C GLU A 127 14.07 5.62 -17.73
N VAL A 128 12.83 5.87 -18.12
CA VAL A 128 12.36 7.03 -18.89
C VAL A 128 10.90 7.33 -18.55
N TYR A 129 10.42 8.52 -18.86
CA TYR A 129 8.99 8.81 -18.85
C TYR A 129 8.28 8.04 -19.97
N SER A 130 7.70 6.88 -19.65
CA SER A 130 7.15 5.98 -20.67
C SER A 130 5.87 6.51 -21.32
N ASN A 131 4.94 7.03 -20.51
CA ASN A 131 3.61 7.45 -20.97
C ASN A 131 3.59 8.80 -21.71
N THR A 132 4.62 9.61 -21.57
CA THR A 132 4.70 10.95 -22.19
C THR A 132 5.61 11.02 -23.42
N GLY A 133 6.41 9.97 -23.69
CA GLY A 133 7.20 9.89 -24.91
C GLY A 133 8.69 9.61 -24.78
N GLY A 134 9.14 9.03 -23.68
CA GLY A 134 10.52 8.58 -23.53
C GLY A 134 11.51 9.68 -23.12
N GLN A 135 11.05 10.66 -22.37
CA GLN A 135 11.92 11.70 -21.82
C GLN A 135 12.84 11.15 -20.72
N SER A 136 14.02 11.71 -20.61
CA SER A 136 14.97 11.42 -19.55
C SER A 136 14.39 11.77 -18.17
N SER A 137 14.43 10.83 -17.24
CA SER A 137 14.09 10.99 -15.83
C SER A 137 15.34 10.98 -14.95
N LYS A 138 15.19 11.10 -13.62
CA LYS A 138 16.29 10.87 -12.69
C LYS A 138 16.64 9.38 -12.54
N SER A 139 15.78 8.47 -13.02
CA SER A 139 16.09 7.04 -13.09
C SER A 139 16.87 6.64 -14.35
N THR A 140 16.96 7.52 -15.34
CA THR A 140 17.70 7.26 -16.57
C THR A 140 19.20 7.10 -16.27
N PRO A 141 19.85 6.01 -16.71
CA PRO A 141 21.27 5.77 -16.46
C PRO A 141 22.21 6.79 -17.08
N LEU A 142 23.40 6.91 -16.53
CA LEU A 142 24.50 7.70 -17.11
C LEU A 142 24.80 7.21 -18.54
N GLY A 143 24.92 8.13 -19.47
CA GLY A 143 25.24 7.85 -20.89
C GLY A 143 24.04 7.42 -21.73
N ALA A 144 22.88 7.11 -21.12
CA ALA A 144 21.71 6.71 -21.86
C ALA A 144 21.13 7.83 -22.71
N ILE A 145 20.72 7.52 -23.94
CA ILE A 145 20.10 8.45 -24.87
C ILE A 145 18.58 8.36 -24.69
N ALA A 146 17.96 9.48 -24.42
CA ALA A 146 16.53 9.64 -24.29
C ALA A 146 16.12 11.03 -24.82
N GLN A 147 14.82 11.32 -24.89
CA GLN A 147 14.40 12.70 -25.14
C GLN A 147 14.91 13.62 -24.03
N PHE A 148 15.32 14.82 -24.38
CA PHE A 148 16.06 15.78 -23.55
C PHE A 148 17.47 15.34 -23.12
N ALA A 149 17.93 14.18 -23.57
CA ALA A 149 19.28 13.66 -23.35
C ALA A 149 19.88 13.06 -24.65
N ALA A 150 19.77 13.78 -25.77
CA ALA A 150 20.20 13.31 -27.10
C ALA A 150 21.71 13.02 -27.20
N LYS A 151 22.56 13.67 -26.39
CA LYS A 151 24.01 13.42 -26.31
C LYS A 151 24.39 12.42 -25.20
N GLY A 152 23.41 11.76 -24.59
CA GLY A 152 23.56 10.93 -23.41
C GLY A 152 23.38 11.72 -22.10
N LYS A 153 22.73 11.08 -21.12
CA LYS A 153 22.56 11.66 -19.80
C LYS A 153 23.90 11.86 -19.11
N ARG A 154 24.15 13.04 -18.57
CA ARG A 154 25.45 13.43 -18.01
C ARG A 154 25.64 13.10 -16.54
N ILE A 155 24.57 12.75 -15.83
CA ILE A 155 24.59 12.47 -14.39
C ILE A 155 24.09 11.05 -14.12
N ARG A 156 24.52 10.49 -13.00
CA ARG A 156 24.14 9.15 -12.57
C ARG A 156 22.63 9.06 -12.29
N LYS A 157 22.11 7.84 -12.39
CA LYS A 157 20.78 7.47 -11.90
C LYS A 157 20.66 7.78 -10.41
N LYS A 158 19.53 8.36 -10.02
CA LYS A 158 19.17 8.55 -8.61
C LYS A 158 18.99 7.18 -7.95
N ASP A 159 19.69 6.94 -6.87
CA ASP A 159 19.54 5.71 -6.10
C ASP A 159 18.39 5.87 -5.09
N LEU A 160 17.18 5.56 -5.54
CA LEU A 160 15.97 5.69 -4.73
C LEU A 160 15.97 4.68 -3.58
N GLY A 161 16.49 3.48 -3.81
CA GLY A 161 16.59 2.43 -2.79
C GLY A 161 17.50 2.83 -1.65
N LEU A 162 18.70 3.32 -1.96
CA LEU A 162 19.64 3.80 -0.95
C LEU A 162 19.06 4.97 -0.14
N MET A 163 18.36 5.90 -0.81
CA MET A 163 17.69 7.01 -0.11
C MET A 163 16.64 6.50 0.87
N ALA A 164 15.80 5.54 0.47
CA ALA A 164 14.78 4.97 1.33
C ALA A 164 15.36 4.21 2.53
N THR A 165 16.51 3.53 2.37
CA THR A 165 17.16 2.82 3.48
C THR A 165 17.66 3.74 4.58
N THR A 166 17.86 5.04 4.31
CA THR A 166 18.27 6.01 5.33
C THR A 166 17.25 6.24 6.43
N TYR A 167 15.98 5.92 6.20
CA TYR A 167 14.94 5.96 7.23
C TYR A 167 15.11 4.88 8.32
N GLY A 168 15.76 3.76 8.03
CA GLY A 168 16.06 2.70 8.98
C GLY A 168 14.89 1.78 9.35
N TYR A 169 13.66 2.13 9.01
CA TYR A 169 12.43 1.38 9.29
C TYR A 169 11.58 1.08 8.04
N VAL A 170 12.16 1.20 6.88
CA VAL A 170 11.48 0.92 5.60
C VAL A 170 11.98 -0.41 5.06
N TYR A 171 11.05 -1.28 4.65
CA TYR A 171 11.44 -2.43 3.84
C TYR A 171 11.77 -1.97 2.43
N VAL A 172 12.95 -2.28 1.94
CA VAL A 172 13.40 -1.88 0.60
C VAL A 172 13.84 -3.11 -0.18
N ALA A 173 13.26 -3.32 -1.35
CA ALA A 173 13.68 -4.36 -2.27
C ALA A 173 13.81 -3.84 -3.71
N GLN A 174 14.72 -4.44 -4.46
CA GLN A 174 14.85 -4.24 -5.90
C GLN A 174 14.60 -5.56 -6.59
N ILE A 175 13.71 -5.56 -7.58
CA ILE A 175 13.28 -6.77 -8.29
C ILE A 175 13.39 -6.59 -9.81
N ALA A 176 13.60 -7.71 -10.49
CA ALA A 176 13.48 -7.81 -11.94
C ALA A 176 12.80 -9.15 -12.28
N MET A 177 11.49 -9.10 -12.52
CA MET A 177 10.67 -10.30 -12.71
C MET A 177 11.20 -11.22 -13.80
N GLY A 178 11.71 -10.68 -14.92
CA GLY A 178 12.29 -11.46 -16.00
C GLY A 178 13.64 -12.10 -15.66
N ALA A 179 14.31 -11.66 -14.60
CA ALA A 179 15.59 -12.24 -14.18
C ALA A 179 15.39 -13.34 -13.12
N ASP A 180 14.54 -13.09 -12.10
CA ASP A 180 14.27 -14.05 -11.02
C ASP A 180 12.83 -13.89 -10.48
N ASN A 181 11.96 -14.80 -10.89
CA ASN A 181 10.58 -14.83 -10.43
C ASN A 181 10.46 -15.21 -8.94
N ALA A 182 11.34 -16.07 -8.45
CA ALA A 182 11.30 -16.51 -7.06
C ALA A 182 11.68 -15.37 -6.10
N GLN A 183 12.71 -14.61 -6.44
CA GLN A 183 13.10 -13.40 -5.70
C GLN A 183 11.99 -12.33 -5.75
N THR A 184 11.35 -12.14 -6.89
CA THR A 184 10.21 -11.23 -7.04
C THR A 184 9.06 -11.59 -6.11
N LEU A 185 8.63 -12.86 -6.08
CA LEU A 185 7.57 -13.33 -5.21
C LEU A 185 7.94 -13.21 -3.72
N LYS A 186 9.21 -13.51 -3.40
CA LYS A 186 9.72 -13.36 -2.03
C LYS A 186 9.62 -11.90 -1.58
N ALA A 187 10.11 -10.95 -2.37
CA ALA A 187 10.07 -9.52 -2.04
C ALA A 187 8.64 -9.01 -1.84
N ILE A 188 7.68 -9.42 -2.68
CA ILE A 188 6.27 -9.05 -2.55
C ILE A 188 5.67 -9.60 -1.23
N ARG A 189 5.95 -10.87 -0.91
CA ARG A 189 5.46 -11.49 0.34
C ARG A 189 6.07 -10.86 1.58
N GLU A 190 7.36 -10.54 1.55
CA GLU A 190 8.04 -9.87 2.65
C GLU A 190 7.50 -8.45 2.86
N ALA A 191 7.26 -7.69 1.79
CA ALA A 191 6.64 -6.37 1.84
C ALA A 191 5.22 -6.44 2.44
N GLU A 192 4.41 -7.41 2.02
CA GLU A 192 3.05 -7.59 2.53
C GLU A 192 3.01 -7.98 4.01
N ALA A 193 4.02 -8.70 4.48
CA ALA A 193 4.15 -9.12 5.87
C ALA A 193 4.82 -8.05 6.77
N TYR A 194 5.46 -7.05 6.18
CA TYR A 194 6.18 -6.03 6.93
C TYR A 194 5.22 -5.02 7.58
N PRO A 195 5.30 -4.79 8.91
CA PRO A 195 4.37 -3.90 9.61
C PRO A 195 4.81 -2.42 9.52
N GLY A 196 4.89 -1.88 8.31
CA GLY A 196 5.34 -0.52 8.04
C GLY A 196 5.46 -0.23 6.55
N PRO A 197 6.04 0.89 6.16
CA PRO A 197 6.18 1.25 4.75
C PRO A 197 7.17 0.33 4.04
N SER A 198 6.75 -0.17 2.88
CA SER A 198 7.57 -0.99 2.00
C SER A 198 7.77 -0.31 0.65
N LEU A 199 8.98 -0.33 0.13
CA LEU A 199 9.34 0.19 -1.19
C LEU A 199 9.96 -0.92 -2.03
N ILE A 200 9.26 -1.33 -3.08
CA ILE A 200 9.77 -2.27 -4.09
C ILE A 200 10.05 -1.50 -5.37
N ILE A 201 11.29 -1.55 -5.84
CA ILE A 201 11.71 -0.96 -7.11
C ILE A 201 11.79 -2.09 -8.14
N ALA A 202 10.82 -2.11 -9.06
CA ALA A 202 10.75 -3.11 -10.12
C ALA A 202 11.44 -2.59 -11.39
N TYR A 203 12.56 -3.18 -11.76
CA TYR A 203 13.20 -2.91 -13.03
C TYR A 203 12.29 -3.36 -14.18
N SER A 204 11.77 -2.39 -14.91
CA SER A 204 10.73 -2.58 -15.94
C SER A 204 10.96 -1.64 -17.12
N PRO A 205 12.07 -1.83 -17.89
CA PRO A 205 12.43 -0.92 -18.97
C PRO A 205 11.32 -0.78 -20.00
N CYS A 206 11.11 0.45 -20.47
CA CYS A 206 10.05 0.74 -21.44
C CYS A 206 10.32 0.05 -22.79
N ILE A 207 9.42 -0.81 -23.22
CA ILE A 207 9.54 -1.53 -24.49
C ILE A 207 9.38 -0.63 -25.73
N ASN A 208 8.67 0.49 -25.60
CA ASN A 208 8.43 1.43 -26.70
C ASN A 208 9.57 2.45 -26.85
N HIS A 209 10.23 2.82 -25.76
CA HIS A 209 11.23 3.87 -25.71
C HIS A 209 12.59 3.33 -25.24
N GLY A 210 12.91 2.08 -25.62
CA GLY A 210 14.12 1.39 -25.19
C GLY A 210 15.38 2.26 -25.22
N LEU A 211 16.13 2.28 -24.12
CA LEU A 211 17.35 3.08 -24.00
C LEU A 211 18.46 2.55 -24.89
N LYS A 212 19.15 3.47 -25.55
CA LYS A 212 20.42 3.20 -26.22
C LYS A 212 21.53 3.76 -25.37
N ILE A 213 22.44 2.90 -24.94
CA ILE A 213 23.67 3.31 -24.24
C ILE A 213 24.77 3.43 -25.29
N LYS A 214 25.46 4.56 -25.32
CA LYS A 214 26.63 4.76 -26.17
C LYS A 214 27.88 4.21 -25.52
#